data_1ffdc64f539ff3903c7bead7cf235724
#
_entry.id   1ffdc64f539ff3903c7bead7cf235724
#
_cell.length_a   1.000
_cell.length_b   1.000
_cell.length_c   1.000
_cell.angle_alpha   90.00
_cell.angle_beta   90.00
_cell.angle_gamma   90.00
#
_symmetry.space_group_name_H-M   'P 1'
#
loop_
_entity.id
_entity.type
_entity.pdbx_description
1 polymer ?
#
loop_
_entity_poly.entity_id
_entity_poly.type
_entity_poly.pdbx_seq_one_letter_code
_entity_poly.pdbx_strand_id
1 'polypeptide(L)'
;MAKTIHAGFSIPFFGMCVKRNGGVWMLRSIWAACLALAVLFATVWLQLRLEAGSEAPPPVPVQSGTPEPAGRPVEGDAGRRLRVLCGDEVREMDLRDYLFGVLAAEMPADFAPEALKAQAVAARTYALWCAESGRHAEAEVCTDYRCCQAWRDDAALREAWGASYEDRAAKLRSALDATDGEYLSYEGLPAFAAFHSSSAGFTEDSGAIWNALPYLVSVSSPEDEALVPGYVSEAVFPALDFRDTLLYEKPEADFSGPPEGWIGETERDGSGRVAWMELGGVHFSGTQLRALFSLRSTAFTLDCADGLFTFTVTGFGHGVGMSQYGAQALAAQGWDYAAILAHYYPGTALTR
;
A
#
# COMPACT_ATOMS: atom_id res chain seq x y z
N MET A 1 -41.59 -32.34 -4.36
CA MET A 1 -41.17 -33.06 -3.14
C MET A 1 -39.82 -32.57 -2.72
N ALA A 2 -39.82 -31.63 -1.78
CA ALA A 2 -38.59 -31.02 -1.21
C ALA A 2 -38.26 -31.78 0.06
N LYS A 3 -36.99 -32.13 0.27
CA LYS A 3 -36.46 -32.58 1.57
C LYS A 3 -35.36 -31.62 1.99
N THR A 4 -35.75 -30.77 2.95
CA THR A 4 -34.86 -29.93 3.73
C THR A 4 -34.18 -30.78 4.80
N ILE A 5 -32.86 -30.73 4.89
CA ILE A 5 -32.10 -31.37 5.98
C ILE A 5 -31.60 -30.24 6.89
N HIS A 6 -32.19 -30.13 8.07
CA HIS A 6 -31.68 -29.35 9.18
C HIS A 6 -30.66 -30.20 9.97
N ALA A 7 -29.42 -29.78 10.03
CA ALA A 7 -28.43 -30.29 10.97
C ALA A 7 -28.41 -29.35 12.20
N GLY A 8 -29.05 -29.80 13.29
CA GLY A 8 -28.98 -29.16 14.60
C GLY A 8 -27.74 -29.62 15.33
N PHE A 9 -26.88 -28.67 15.72
CA PHE A 9 -25.81 -28.90 16.69
C PHE A 9 -26.36 -28.66 18.08
N SER A 10 -26.53 -29.73 18.85
CA SER A 10 -26.85 -29.68 20.29
C SER A 10 -25.57 -29.68 21.11
N ILE A 11 -25.35 -28.63 21.89
CA ILE A 11 -24.29 -28.56 22.90
C ILE A 11 -24.84 -29.19 24.19
N PRO A 12 -24.17 -30.17 24.83
CA PRO A 12 -24.64 -30.73 26.05
C PRO A 12 -24.37 -29.78 27.24
N PHE A 13 -25.44 -29.41 27.93
CA PHE A 13 -25.37 -28.74 29.22
C PHE A 13 -24.87 -29.74 30.27
N PHE A 14 -23.67 -29.54 30.78
CA PHE A 14 -23.18 -30.21 31.95
C PHE A 14 -23.69 -29.46 33.19
N GLY A 15 -24.69 -29.98 33.83
CA GLY A 15 -25.16 -29.55 35.14
C GLY A 15 -24.14 -29.86 36.20
N MET A 16 -23.40 -28.88 36.68
CA MET A 16 -22.59 -29.03 37.90
C MET A 16 -23.35 -28.52 39.12
N CYS A 17 -23.65 -29.45 39.96
CA CYS A 17 -24.21 -29.24 41.30
C CYS A 17 -23.16 -28.56 42.18
N VAL A 18 -23.32 -27.24 42.47
CA VAL A 18 -22.39 -26.50 43.31
C VAL A 18 -22.79 -26.61 44.77
N LYS A 19 -22.00 -27.33 45.54
CA LYS A 19 -22.02 -27.30 47.01
C LYS A 19 -21.53 -25.93 47.48
N ARG A 20 -22.38 -25.24 48.22
CA ARG A 20 -22.16 -23.95 48.87
C ARG A 20 -21.17 -24.11 50.03
N ASN A 21 -19.90 -23.72 49.84
CA ASN A 21 -18.98 -23.17 50.86
C ASN A 21 -17.62 -22.92 50.20
N GLY A 22 -17.24 -21.65 49.98
CA GLY A 22 -15.91 -21.27 49.47
C GLY A 22 -15.89 -20.15 48.41
N GLY A 23 -16.95 -19.36 48.26
CA GLY A 23 -17.20 -18.53 47.07
C GLY A 23 -16.35 -17.26 46.88
N VAL A 24 -15.47 -16.86 47.82
CA VAL A 24 -14.75 -15.58 47.70
C VAL A 24 -13.35 -15.74 47.08
N TRP A 25 -12.70 -16.87 47.24
CA TRP A 25 -11.36 -17.11 46.72
C TRP A 25 -11.35 -17.46 45.22
N MET A 26 -12.36 -18.13 44.72
CA MET A 26 -12.44 -18.54 43.33
C MET A 26 -12.76 -17.38 42.40
N LEU A 27 -13.59 -16.41 42.82
CA LEU A 27 -13.86 -15.19 42.05
C LEU A 27 -12.60 -14.30 41.91
N ARG A 28 -11.80 -14.16 42.96
CA ARG A 28 -10.55 -13.39 42.93
C ARG A 28 -9.53 -13.98 41.96
N SER A 29 -9.45 -15.31 41.85
CA SER A 29 -8.53 -15.99 40.93
C SER A 29 -8.97 -15.85 39.45
N ILE A 30 -10.28 -15.86 39.19
CA ILE A 30 -10.82 -15.64 37.83
C ILE A 30 -10.60 -14.18 37.39
N TRP A 31 -10.85 -13.21 38.27
CA TRP A 31 -10.57 -11.80 37.99
C TRP A 31 -9.08 -11.52 37.77
N ALA A 32 -8.19 -12.15 38.55
CA ALA A 32 -6.75 -12.03 38.34
C ALA A 32 -6.28 -12.65 37.01
N ALA A 33 -6.86 -13.78 36.60
CA ALA A 33 -6.56 -14.42 35.32
C ALA A 33 -7.10 -13.60 34.13
N CYS A 34 -8.29 -13.02 34.24
CA CYS A 34 -8.85 -12.13 33.22
C CYS A 34 -8.04 -10.82 33.09
N LEU A 35 -7.60 -10.25 34.23
CA LEU A 35 -6.70 -9.06 34.19
C LEU A 35 -5.33 -9.39 33.59
N ALA A 36 -4.74 -10.54 33.89
CA ALA A 36 -3.47 -10.97 33.29
C ALA A 36 -3.59 -11.22 31.80
N LEU A 37 -4.70 -11.81 31.32
CA LEU A 37 -4.99 -11.97 29.90
C LEU A 37 -5.23 -10.62 29.21
N ALA A 38 -5.96 -9.70 29.82
CA ALA A 38 -6.16 -8.36 29.27
C ALA A 38 -4.86 -7.56 29.16
N VAL A 39 -3.96 -7.66 30.16
CA VAL A 39 -2.63 -7.04 30.11
C VAL A 39 -1.75 -7.70 29.03
N LEU A 40 -1.80 -9.03 28.89
CA LEU A 40 -1.09 -9.74 27.82
C LEU A 40 -1.62 -9.35 26.43
N PHE A 41 -2.94 -9.26 26.24
CA PHE A 41 -3.53 -8.77 25.00
C PHE A 41 -3.16 -7.31 24.72
N ALA A 42 -3.17 -6.44 25.73
CA ALA A 42 -2.78 -5.04 25.59
C ALA A 42 -1.29 -4.91 25.24
N THR A 43 -0.40 -5.71 25.83
CA THR A 43 1.04 -5.68 25.52
C THR A 43 1.35 -6.25 24.14
N VAL A 44 0.71 -7.35 23.74
CA VAL A 44 0.84 -7.90 22.38
C VAL A 44 0.26 -6.94 21.35
N TRP A 45 -0.88 -6.31 21.62
CA TRP A 45 -1.48 -5.32 20.74
C TRP A 45 -0.64 -4.04 20.65
N LEU A 46 -0.02 -3.60 21.76
CA LEU A 46 0.91 -2.48 21.81
C LEU A 46 2.20 -2.80 21.05
N GLN A 47 2.74 -4.02 21.16
CA GLN A 47 3.91 -4.45 20.39
C GLN A 47 3.58 -4.54 18.89
N LEU A 48 2.44 -5.12 18.51
CA LEU A 48 1.99 -5.16 17.11
C LEU A 48 1.75 -3.75 16.54
N ARG A 49 1.34 -2.77 17.36
CA ARG A 49 1.22 -1.37 16.94
C ARG A 49 2.56 -0.62 16.88
N LEU A 50 3.50 -0.94 17.77
CA LEU A 50 4.85 -0.37 17.72
C LEU A 50 5.63 -0.86 16.50
N GLU A 51 5.37 -2.09 16.03
CA GLU A 51 5.91 -2.63 14.78
C GLU A 51 5.17 -2.12 13.54
N ALA A 52 3.92 -1.68 13.68
CA ALA A 52 3.13 -1.05 12.63
C ALA A 52 3.36 0.46 12.50
N GLY A 53 4.27 1.04 13.27
CA GLY A 53 4.74 2.40 13.06
C GLY A 53 5.27 2.53 11.64
N SER A 54 4.45 3.12 10.75
CA SER A 54 4.82 3.50 9.40
C SER A 54 6.01 4.46 9.52
N GLU A 55 7.22 3.93 9.44
CA GLU A 55 8.35 4.78 9.05
C GLU A 55 7.98 5.37 7.69
N ALA A 56 7.84 6.69 7.66
CA ALA A 56 7.81 7.40 6.39
C ALA A 56 9.04 6.92 5.59
N PRO A 57 8.91 6.65 4.28
CA PRO A 57 10.06 6.25 3.48
C PRO A 57 11.18 7.27 3.76
N PRO A 58 12.42 6.81 3.94
CA PRO A 58 13.53 7.70 4.25
C PRO A 58 13.56 8.83 3.20
N PRO A 59 13.95 10.05 3.58
CA PRO A 59 14.01 11.17 2.66
C PRO A 59 14.80 10.75 1.43
N VAL A 60 14.24 10.97 0.24
CA VAL A 60 14.91 10.69 -1.03
C VAL A 60 16.25 11.41 -0.99
N PRO A 61 17.41 10.73 -1.08
CA PRO A 61 18.69 11.39 -1.00
C PRO A 61 18.79 12.38 -2.17
N VAL A 62 18.91 13.65 -1.85
CA VAL A 62 19.25 14.68 -2.83
C VAL A 62 20.71 14.43 -3.21
N GLN A 63 20.92 13.80 -4.35
CA GLN A 63 22.26 13.58 -4.88
C GLN A 63 22.83 14.92 -5.37
N SER A 64 23.68 15.54 -4.57
CA SER A 64 24.52 16.67 -4.97
C SER A 64 25.80 16.14 -5.63
N GLY A 65 25.65 15.50 -6.78
CA GLY A 65 26.78 15.01 -7.59
C GLY A 65 26.66 15.54 -9.00
N THR A 66 27.72 16.11 -9.53
CA THR A 66 27.85 16.43 -10.95
C THR A 66 27.67 15.14 -11.76
N PRO A 67 26.77 15.09 -12.75
CA PRO A 67 26.55 13.85 -13.51
C PRO A 67 27.82 13.51 -14.30
N GLU A 68 28.42 12.38 -13.99
CA GLU A 68 29.41 11.75 -14.86
C GLU A 68 28.68 11.19 -16.08
N PRO A 69 29.17 11.35 -17.30
CA PRO A 69 28.44 10.93 -18.49
C PRO A 69 28.20 9.42 -18.45
N ALA A 70 26.93 9.04 -18.37
CA ALA A 70 26.48 7.67 -18.38
C ALA A 70 26.89 6.98 -19.69
N GLY A 71 27.72 6.00 -19.59
CA GLY A 71 28.26 5.29 -20.74
C GLY A 71 28.53 3.83 -20.50
N ARG A 72 27.79 3.14 -19.61
CA ARG A 72 27.77 1.67 -19.64
C ARG A 72 26.51 1.22 -20.37
N PRO A 73 26.65 0.38 -21.42
CA PRO A 73 25.50 -0.32 -21.97
C PRO A 73 24.84 -1.07 -20.80
N VAL A 74 23.58 -0.79 -20.53
CA VAL A 74 22.82 -1.58 -19.57
C VAL A 74 22.62 -2.94 -20.22
N GLU A 75 23.31 -3.97 -19.72
CA GLU A 75 23.02 -5.36 -20.08
C GLU A 75 21.53 -5.60 -19.80
N GLY A 76 20.87 -6.45 -20.61
CA GLY A 76 19.48 -6.83 -20.38
C GLY A 76 19.27 -7.39 -18.98
N ASP A 77 18.01 -7.59 -18.57
CA ASP A 77 17.65 -8.07 -17.22
C ASP A 77 18.26 -9.42 -16.88
N ALA A 78 18.40 -10.30 -17.87
CA ALA A 78 18.97 -11.63 -17.71
C ALA A 78 20.49 -11.56 -17.43
N GLY A 79 20.91 -12.22 -16.35
CA GLY A 79 22.31 -12.22 -15.92
C GLY A 79 22.69 -11.06 -15.02
N ARG A 80 21.87 -10.03 -14.89
CA ARG A 80 22.05 -8.99 -13.86
C ARG A 80 21.56 -9.51 -12.51
N ARG A 81 22.47 -9.63 -11.56
CA ARG A 81 22.18 -10.15 -10.22
C ARG A 81 21.79 -9.03 -9.27
N LEU A 82 20.79 -9.30 -8.41
CA LEU A 82 20.38 -8.45 -7.31
C LEU A 82 20.48 -9.21 -5.99
N ARG A 83 20.92 -8.54 -4.94
CA ARG A 83 20.74 -9.00 -3.56
C ARG A 83 19.39 -8.48 -3.07
N VAL A 84 18.48 -9.39 -2.77
CA VAL A 84 17.10 -9.13 -2.37
C VAL A 84 16.90 -9.56 -0.92
N LEU A 85 16.47 -8.63 -0.06
CA LEU A 85 16.11 -8.95 1.31
C LEU A 85 14.69 -9.54 1.35
N CYS A 86 14.60 -10.84 1.64
CA CYS A 86 13.37 -11.61 1.76
C CYS A 86 13.10 -11.93 3.24
N GLY A 87 12.31 -11.10 3.93
CA GLY A 87 12.24 -11.14 5.39
C GLY A 87 13.60 -10.79 5.99
N ASP A 88 14.19 -11.71 6.77
CA ASP A 88 15.52 -11.55 7.39
C ASP A 88 16.67 -12.18 6.58
N GLU A 89 16.38 -12.73 5.40
CA GLU A 89 17.36 -13.43 4.57
C GLU A 89 17.68 -12.64 3.31
N VAL A 90 18.98 -12.42 3.03
CA VAL A 90 19.44 -11.85 1.75
C VAL A 90 19.62 -12.98 0.74
N ARG A 91 18.92 -12.91 -0.38
CA ARG A 91 19.02 -13.84 -1.50
C ARG A 91 19.57 -13.15 -2.72
N GLU A 92 20.47 -13.82 -3.41
CA GLU A 92 20.92 -13.36 -4.72
C GLU A 92 20.05 -13.98 -5.81
N MET A 93 19.39 -13.15 -6.62
CA MET A 93 18.54 -13.60 -7.71
C MET A 93 18.78 -12.78 -8.99
N ASP A 94 18.36 -13.32 -10.11
CA ASP A 94 18.37 -12.64 -11.38
C ASP A 94 17.37 -11.48 -11.38
N LEU A 95 17.73 -10.32 -11.94
CA LEU A 95 16.82 -9.17 -12.01
C LEU A 95 15.51 -9.52 -12.70
N ARG A 96 15.57 -10.33 -13.76
CA ARG A 96 14.38 -10.77 -14.49
C ARG A 96 13.45 -11.61 -13.60
N ASP A 97 13.98 -12.51 -12.78
CA ASP A 97 13.18 -13.32 -11.86
C ASP A 97 12.58 -12.46 -10.75
N TYR A 98 13.34 -11.50 -10.23
CA TYR A 98 12.83 -10.51 -9.29
C TYR A 98 11.65 -9.72 -9.89
N LEU A 99 11.84 -9.16 -11.10
CA LEU A 99 10.81 -8.37 -11.78
C LEU A 99 9.56 -9.21 -12.13
N PHE A 100 9.72 -10.49 -12.45
CA PHE A 100 8.58 -11.38 -12.65
C PHE A 100 7.76 -11.51 -11.36
N GLY A 101 8.41 -11.73 -10.22
CA GLY A 101 7.75 -11.81 -8.93
C GLY A 101 7.08 -10.50 -8.51
N VAL A 102 7.70 -9.34 -8.82
CA VAL A 102 7.11 -8.01 -8.59
C VAL A 102 5.88 -7.81 -9.46
N LEU A 103 6.00 -8.00 -10.78
CA LEU A 103 4.90 -7.79 -11.73
C LEU A 103 3.69 -8.66 -11.40
N ALA A 104 3.93 -9.91 -10.97
CA ALA A 104 2.90 -10.85 -10.57
C ALA A 104 2.23 -10.50 -9.22
N ALA A 105 2.93 -9.80 -8.34
CA ALA A 105 2.41 -9.36 -7.05
C ALA A 105 1.66 -8.02 -7.13
N GLU A 106 2.10 -7.13 -8.02
CA GLU A 106 1.63 -5.75 -8.12
C GLU A 106 0.45 -5.59 -9.07
N MET A 107 0.42 -6.31 -10.20
CA MET A 107 -0.63 -6.14 -11.20
C MET A 107 -1.41 -7.44 -11.50
N PRO A 108 -2.73 -7.37 -11.70
CA PRO A 108 -3.48 -8.48 -12.27
C PRO A 108 -2.92 -8.91 -13.64
N ALA A 109 -2.62 -10.20 -13.82
CA ALA A 109 -2.10 -10.71 -15.08
C ALA A 109 -3.08 -10.55 -16.27
N ASP A 110 -4.35 -10.27 -15.98
CA ASP A 110 -5.39 -10.05 -16.98
C ASP A 110 -5.37 -8.63 -17.58
N PHE A 111 -4.55 -7.72 -17.05
CA PHE A 111 -4.40 -6.36 -17.60
C PHE A 111 -3.87 -6.37 -19.03
N ALA A 112 -4.11 -5.28 -19.77
CA ALA A 112 -3.68 -5.12 -21.14
C ALA A 112 -2.14 -5.21 -21.24
N PRO A 113 -1.60 -5.76 -22.35
CA PRO A 113 -0.14 -5.89 -22.54
C PRO A 113 0.63 -4.59 -22.33
N GLU A 114 0.08 -3.46 -22.80
CA GLU A 114 0.74 -2.16 -22.67
C GLU A 114 0.79 -1.66 -21.21
N ALA A 115 -0.24 -1.94 -20.40
CA ALA A 115 -0.22 -1.65 -18.97
C ALA A 115 0.83 -2.51 -18.23
N LEU A 116 0.92 -3.80 -18.57
CA LEU A 116 1.92 -4.72 -18.00
C LEU A 116 3.35 -4.32 -18.39
N LYS A 117 3.57 -3.85 -19.63
CA LYS A 117 4.87 -3.31 -20.08
C LYS A 117 5.24 -2.03 -19.31
N ALA A 118 4.29 -1.10 -19.14
CA ALA A 118 4.52 0.11 -18.36
C ALA A 118 4.92 -0.22 -16.91
N GLN A 119 4.23 -1.17 -16.27
CA GLN A 119 4.59 -1.62 -14.92
C GLN A 119 5.95 -2.32 -14.89
N ALA A 120 6.30 -3.13 -15.90
CA ALA A 120 7.60 -3.79 -15.95
C ALA A 120 8.75 -2.77 -16.01
N VAL A 121 8.61 -1.70 -16.81
CA VAL A 121 9.57 -0.60 -16.88
C VAL A 121 9.61 0.17 -15.56
N ALA A 122 8.46 0.53 -14.97
CA ALA A 122 8.41 1.24 -13.71
C ALA A 122 9.05 0.43 -12.57
N ALA A 123 8.74 -0.86 -12.45
CA ALA A 123 9.31 -1.75 -11.45
C ALA A 123 10.82 -1.92 -11.60
N ARG A 124 11.31 -2.07 -12.83
CA ARG A 124 12.75 -2.11 -13.13
C ARG A 124 13.44 -0.82 -12.75
N THR A 125 12.86 0.31 -13.14
CA THR A 125 13.38 1.64 -12.82
C THR A 125 13.51 1.83 -11.32
N TYR A 126 12.48 1.47 -10.57
CA TYR A 126 12.48 1.54 -9.11
C TYR A 126 13.55 0.64 -8.48
N ALA A 127 13.72 -0.60 -8.98
CA ALA A 127 14.76 -1.50 -8.50
C ALA A 127 16.16 -0.96 -8.76
N LEU A 128 16.41 -0.38 -9.93
CA LEU A 128 17.67 0.28 -10.28
C LEU A 128 17.93 1.50 -9.39
N TRP A 129 16.90 2.32 -9.16
CA TRP A 129 16.99 3.46 -8.24
C TRP A 129 17.32 3.01 -6.80
N CYS A 130 16.70 1.95 -6.31
CA CYS A 130 17.00 1.40 -4.98
C CYS A 130 18.45 0.93 -4.87
N ALA A 131 18.96 0.25 -5.89
CA ALA A 131 20.34 -0.22 -5.94
C ALA A 131 21.35 0.93 -5.87
N GLU A 132 21.08 2.04 -6.57
CA GLU A 132 21.96 3.22 -6.57
C GLU A 132 21.82 4.06 -5.30
N SER A 133 20.63 4.12 -4.71
CA SER A 133 20.38 4.92 -3.51
C SER A 133 20.97 4.31 -2.23
N GLY A 134 21.37 3.03 -2.26
CA GLY A 134 21.86 2.33 -1.07
C GLY A 134 20.82 2.20 0.05
N ARG A 135 19.55 2.05 -0.32
CA ARG A 135 18.41 2.01 0.61
C ARG A 135 18.56 0.94 1.70
N HIS A 136 19.17 -0.18 1.39
CA HIS A 136 19.46 -1.26 2.33
C HIS A 136 20.96 -1.46 2.47
N ALA A 137 21.43 -1.73 3.69
CA ALA A 137 22.86 -1.90 3.95
C ALA A 137 23.45 -3.16 3.28
N GLU A 138 22.66 -4.24 3.19
CA GLU A 138 23.13 -5.56 2.73
C GLU A 138 22.42 -6.05 1.45
N ALA A 139 21.46 -5.30 0.92
CA ALA A 139 20.68 -5.67 -0.26
C ALA A 139 20.44 -4.44 -1.15
N GLU A 140 20.10 -4.64 -2.40
CA GLU A 140 19.66 -3.57 -3.30
C GLU A 140 18.17 -3.26 -3.11
N VAL A 141 17.34 -4.29 -2.89
CA VAL A 141 15.88 -4.18 -2.72
C VAL A 141 15.39 -5.15 -1.64
N CYS A 142 14.15 -4.96 -1.18
CA CYS A 142 13.47 -5.94 -0.34
C CYS A 142 12.11 -6.36 -0.95
N THR A 143 11.47 -7.35 -0.34
CA THR A 143 10.15 -7.88 -0.76
C THR A 143 8.98 -7.30 0.04
N ASP A 144 9.22 -6.34 0.92
CA ASP A 144 8.17 -5.65 1.67
C ASP A 144 7.61 -4.48 0.84
N TYR A 145 6.33 -4.55 0.49
CA TYR A 145 5.63 -3.51 -0.27
C TYR A 145 5.56 -2.14 0.46
N ARG A 146 5.75 -2.13 1.77
CA ARG A 146 5.80 -0.88 2.56
C ARG A 146 7.15 -0.16 2.42
N CYS A 147 8.17 -0.88 2.01
CA CYS A 147 9.53 -0.39 1.87
C CYS A 147 9.95 -0.26 0.41
N CYS A 148 9.85 -1.36 -0.36
CA CYS A 148 10.21 -1.41 -1.78
C CYS A 148 9.00 -1.72 -2.65
N GLN A 149 8.84 -2.96 -3.09
CA GLN A 149 7.77 -3.42 -3.98
C GLN A 149 7.24 -4.75 -3.47
N ALA A 150 5.93 -5.02 -3.68
CA ALA A 150 5.40 -6.35 -3.42
C ALA A 150 6.11 -7.38 -4.32
N TRP A 151 6.33 -8.57 -3.77
CA TRP A 151 6.99 -9.65 -4.49
C TRP A 151 6.42 -11.01 -4.08
N ARG A 152 6.35 -11.93 -5.05
CA ARG A 152 5.97 -13.32 -4.80
C ARG A 152 6.91 -14.25 -5.53
N ASP A 153 7.31 -15.33 -4.86
CA ASP A 153 8.10 -16.38 -5.50
C ASP A 153 7.26 -17.24 -6.47
N ASP A 154 7.94 -17.95 -7.36
CA ASP A 154 7.31 -18.78 -8.37
C ASP A 154 6.46 -19.92 -7.77
N ALA A 155 6.88 -20.47 -6.63
CA ALA A 155 6.13 -21.56 -5.96
C ALA A 155 4.78 -21.04 -5.41
N ALA A 156 4.79 -19.88 -4.76
CA ALA A 156 3.57 -19.23 -4.27
C ALA A 156 2.63 -18.82 -5.42
N LEU A 157 3.19 -18.40 -6.56
CA LEU A 157 2.40 -18.08 -7.75
C LEU A 157 1.76 -19.34 -8.38
N ARG A 158 2.49 -20.47 -8.44
CA ARG A 158 1.96 -21.76 -8.91
C ARG A 158 0.80 -22.25 -8.03
N GLU A 159 0.97 -22.14 -6.72
CA GLU A 159 -0.08 -22.48 -5.77
C GLU A 159 -1.32 -21.58 -5.93
N ALA A 160 -1.12 -20.26 -5.98
CA ALA A 160 -2.21 -19.29 -6.06
C ALA A 160 -3.00 -19.34 -7.38
N TRP A 161 -2.30 -19.55 -8.51
CA TRP A 161 -2.91 -19.53 -9.84
C TRP A 161 -3.32 -20.90 -10.35
N GLY A 162 -2.77 -21.98 -9.79
CA GLY A 162 -3.11 -23.36 -10.16
C GLY A 162 -3.04 -23.61 -11.66
N ALA A 163 -4.12 -24.08 -12.26
CA ALA A 163 -4.17 -24.39 -13.69
C ALA A 163 -3.96 -23.17 -14.62
N SER A 164 -4.17 -21.95 -14.13
CA SER A 164 -3.97 -20.72 -14.93
C SER A 164 -2.54 -20.16 -14.85
N TYR A 165 -1.63 -20.85 -14.13
CA TYR A 165 -0.27 -20.36 -13.92
C TYR A 165 0.49 -20.15 -15.24
N GLU A 166 0.51 -21.14 -16.13
CA GLU A 166 1.31 -21.09 -17.37
C GLU A 166 0.88 -19.94 -18.27
N ASP A 167 -0.45 -19.72 -18.45
CA ASP A 167 -0.98 -18.64 -19.27
C ASP A 167 -0.66 -17.26 -18.68
N ARG A 168 -0.87 -17.09 -17.37
CA ARG A 168 -0.56 -15.84 -16.66
C ARG A 168 0.92 -15.53 -16.66
N ALA A 169 1.75 -16.53 -16.35
CA ALA A 169 3.19 -16.40 -16.34
C ALA A 169 3.75 -16.04 -17.73
N ALA A 170 3.25 -16.71 -18.79
CA ALA A 170 3.65 -16.41 -20.17
C ALA A 170 3.36 -14.95 -20.54
N LYS A 171 2.18 -14.43 -20.15
CA LYS A 171 1.79 -13.05 -20.42
C LYS A 171 2.70 -12.04 -19.72
N LEU A 172 3.00 -12.25 -18.43
CA LEU A 172 3.89 -11.37 -17.67
C LEU A 172 5.33 -11.43 -18.20
N ARG A 173 5.84 -12.62 -18.51
CA ARG A 173 7.16 -12.78 -19.10
C ARG A 173 7.26 -12.11 -20.47
N SER A 174 6.20 -12.18 -21.29
CA SER A 174 6.15 -11.47 -22.56
C SER A 174 6.26 -9.94 -22.40
N ALA A 175 5.65 -9.37 -21.36
CA ALA A 175 5.78 -7.94 -21.08
C ALA A 175 7.22 -7.57 -20.67
N LEU A 176 7.86 -8.39 -19.81
CA LEU A 176 9.27 -8.23 -19.42
C LEU A 176 10.20 -8.35 -20.62
N ASP A 177 10.00 -9.36 -21.49
CA ASP A 177 10.81 -9.57 -22.70
C ASP A 177 10.71 -8.41 -23.68
N ALA A 178 9.50 -7.87 -23.85
CA ALA A 178 9.26 -6.76 -24.77
C ALA A 178 9.91 -5.44 -24.29
N THR A 179 10.21 -5.33 -22.99
CA THR A 179 10.80 -4.14 -22.36
C THR A 179 12.16 -4.43 -21.73
N ASP A 180 12.84 -5.50 -22.15
CA ASP A 180 14.11 -5.93 -21.57
C ASP A 180 15.15 -4.81 -21.54
N GLY A 181 15.72 -4.53 -20.36
CA GLY A 181 16.71 -3.47 -20.15
C GLY A 181 16.17 -2.03 -20.19
N GLU A 182 14.87 -1.80 -20.49
CA GLU A 182 14.30 -0.45 -20.54
C GLU A 182 13.95 0.10 -19.15
N TYR A 183 14.35 1.34 -18.88
CA TYR A 183 14.07 2.03 -17.62
C TYR A 183 13.85 3.54 -17.87
N LEU A 184 13.23 4.21 -16.90
CA LEU A 184 13.05 5.66 -16.92
C LEU A 184 14.27 6.33 -16.30
N SER A 185 14.87 7.28 -17.01
CA SER A 185 15.95 8.11 -16.51
C SER A 185 15.52 9.57 -16.36
N TYR A 186 16.05 10.23 -15.34
CA TYR A 186 15.98 11.67 -15.15
C TYR A 186 17.39 12.19 -14.85
N GLU A 187 17.85 13.18 -15.65
CA GLU A 187 19.22 13.70 -15.56
C GLU A 187 20.31 12.61 -15.64
N GLY A 188 20.06 11.54 -16.42
CA GLY A 188 21.00 10.44 -16.64
C GLY A 188 21.03 9.36 -15.57
N LEU A 189 20.21 9.48 -14.51
CA LEU A 189 20.09 8.49 -13.44
C LEU A 189 18.72 7.81 -13.47
N PRO A 190 18.57 6.57 -12.94
CA PRO A 190 17.27 5.94 -12.77
C PRO A 190 16.33 6.83 -11.96
N ALA A 191 15.12 7.06 -12.48
CA ALA A 191 14.12 7.85 -11.79
C ALA A 191 13.54 7.10 -10.58
N PHE A 192 13.05 7.83 -9.59
CA PHE A 192 12.21 7.25 -8.53
C PHE A 192 10.80 6.97 -9.09
N ALA A 193 10.65 5.84 -9.79
CA ALA A 193 9.42 5.47 -10.49
C ALA A 193 8.37 4.88 -9.52
N ALA A 194 7.85 5.69 -8.62
CA ALA A 194 6.78 5.30 -7.70
C ALA A 194 5.49 4.97 -8.45
N PHE A 195 4.73 4.00 -7.97
CA PHE A 195 3.44 3.60 -8.51
C PHE A 195 2.48 3.18 -7.40
N HIS A 196 1.19 3.15 -7.69
CA HIS A 196 0.14 2.81 -6.73
C HIS A 196 -1.04 2.14 -7.44
N SER A 197 -1.95 1.53 -6.68
CA SER A 197 -3.04 0.74 -7.25
C SER A 197 -4.00 1.60 -8.09
N SER A 198 -4.69 2.59 -7.47
CA SER A 198 -5.65 3.45 -8.16
C SER A 198 -5.71 4.84 -7.57
N SER A 199 -5.86 5.83 -8.44
CA SER A 199 -6.04 7.25 -8.10
C SER A 199 -7.51 7.59 -7.87
N ALA A 200 -7.78 8.83 -7.51
CA ALA A 200 -9.12 9.40 -7.35
C ALA A 200 -9.35 10.52 -8.39
N GLY A 201 -9.13 10.21 -9.67
CA GLY A 201 -9.21 11.15 -10.79
C GLY A 201 -7.90 11.84 -11.14
N PHE A 202 -7.02 12.08 -10.15
CA PHE A 202 -5.68 12.65 -10.33
C PHE A 202 -4.66 11.91 -9.47
N THR A 203 -3.42 11.81 -9.96
CA THR A 203 -2.29 11.37 -9.15
C THR A 203 -1.88 12.49 -8.20
N GLU A 204 -1.05 12.16 -7.21
CA GLU A 204 -0.55 13.10 -6.20
C GLU A 204 0.80 13.69 -6.60
N ASP A 205 1.04 14.95 -6.24
CA ASP A 205 2.37 15.54 -6.30
C ASP A 205 3.26 14.96 -5.20
N SER A 206 4.49 14.56 -5.56
CA SER A 206 5.42 13.96 -4.60
C SER A 206 5.76 14.90 -3.44
N GLY A 207 5.73 16.22 -3.65
CA GLY A 207 5.97 17.21 -2.61
C GLY A 207 4.91 17.26 -1.52
N ALA A 208 3.70 16.77 -1.77
CA ALA A 208 2.65 16.65 -0.78
C ALA A 208 2.86 15.48 0.20
N ILE A 209 3.60 14.44 -0.23
CA ILE A 209 3.81 13.21 0.55
C ILE A 209 5.26 13.08 1.02
N TRP A 210 6.23 13.43 0.15
CA TRP A 210 7.67 13.26 0.36
C TRP A 210 8.44 14.53 -0.04
N ASN A 211 9.53 14.37 -0.79
CA ASN A 211 10.25 15.47 -1.43
C ASN A 211 9.69 15.72 -2.84
N ALA A 212 9.58 16.99 -3.21
CA ALA A 212 9.16 17.36 -4.56
C ALA A 212 10.17 16.87 -5.61
N LEU A 213 9.70 16.06 -6.57
CA LEU A 213 10.45 15.59 -7.71
C LEU A 213 9.79 16.11 -8.99
N PRO A 214 10.53 16.75 -9.92
CA PRO A 214 9.94 17.44 -11.06
C PRO A 214 9.14 16.56 -12.01
N TYR A 215 9.37 15.26 -11.99
CA TYR A 215 8.70 14.25 -12.80
C TYR A 215 7.63 13.43 -12.05
N LEU A 216 7.37 13.72 -10.78
CA LEU A 216 6.31 13.12 -9.97
C LEU A 216 5.32 14.20 -9.53
N VAL A 217 4.64 14.75 -10.50
CA VAL A 217 3.62 15.79 -10.35
C VAL A 217 2.22 15.19 -10.52
N SER A 218 1.20 15.93 -10.08
CA SER A 218 -0.19 15.52 -10.26
C SER A 218 -0.58 15.53 -11.75
N VAL A 219 -1.06 14.40 -12.25
CA VAL A 219 -1.61 14.23 -13.61
C VAL A 219 -2.98 13.57 -13.54
N SER A 220 -3.80 13.75 -14.56
CA SER A 220 -5.12 13.10 -14.64
C SER A 220 -4.96 11.58 -14.72
N SER A 221 -5.88 10.84 -14.11
CA SER A 221 -5.87 9.37 -14.13
C SER A 221 -7.31 8.88 -14.37
N PRO A 222 -7.57 8.20 -15.51
CA PRO A 222 -8.92 8.03 -16.03
C PRO A 222 -9.69 6.81 -15.50
N GLU A 223 -9.13 6.06 -14.55
CA GLU A 223 -9.82 4.94 -13.94
C GLU A 223 -11.00 5.40 -13.08
N ASP A 224 -12.01 4.55 -13.02
CA ASP A 224 -13.24 4.80 -12.30
C ASP A 224 -13.77 3.54 -11.58
N GLU A 225 -14.96 3.67 -10.98
CA GLU A 225 -15.64 2.59 -10.26
C GLU A 225 -16.00 1.39 -11.16
N ALA A 226 -16.21 1.60 -12.44
CA ALA A 226 -16.53 0.52 -13.38
C ALA A 226 -15.31 -0.38 -13.65
N LEU A 227 -14.11 0.19 -13.55
CA LEU A 227 -12.85 -0.54 -13.81
C LEU A 227 -12.22 -1.09 -12.53
N VAL A 228 -12.31 -0.35 -11.41
CA VAL A 228 -11.55 -0.65 -10.18
C VAL A 228 -12.42 -1.33 -9.14
N PRO A 229 -12.20 -2.61 -8.80
CA PRO A 229 -12.93 -3.28 -7.72
C PRO A 229 -12.74 -2.55 -6.38
N GLY A 230 -13.84 -2.13 -5.77
CA GLY A 230 -13.82 -1.38 -4.51
C GLY A 230 -13.12 -0.01 -4.64
N TYR A 231 -13.35 0.68 -5.75
CA TYR A 231 -12.85 2.04 -6.00
C TYR A 231 -13.23 3.00 -4.89
N VAL A 232 -14.48 2.91 -4.44
CA VAL A 232 -14.96 3.55 -3.22
C VAL A 232 -15.06 2.50 -2.12
N SER A 233 -14.60 2.83 -0.93
CA SER A 233 -14.66 1.97 0.25
C SER A 233 -15.01 2.79 1.48
N GLU A 234 -15.64 2.16 2.47
CA GLU A 234 -16.00 2.79 3.73
C GLU A 234 -15.21 2.17 4.88
N ALA A 235 -14.86 3.01 5.86
CA ALA A 235 -14.31 2.60 7.14
C ALA A 235 -15.08 3.31 8.26
N VAL A 236 -15.71 2.53 9.13
CA VAL A 236 -16.65 3.02 10.16
C VAL A 236 -16.07 2.77 11.55
N PHE A 237 -16.08 3.81 12.39
CA PHE A 237 -15.55 3.77 13.75
C PHE A 237 -16.55 4.33 14.75
N PRO A 238 -16.82 3.66 15.88
CA PRO A 238 -17.54 4.23 17.01
C PRO A 238 -16.83 5.49 17.53
N ALA A 239 -17.58 6.48 17.99
CA ALA A 239 -17.01 7.75 18.48
C ALA A 239 -15.92 7.59 19.54
N LEU A 240 -16.05 6.60 20.43
CA LEU A 240 -15.03 6.34 21.46
C LEU A 240 -13.71 5.84 20.86
N ASP A 241 -13.77 4.90 19.93
CA ASP A 241 -12.58 4.32 19.28
C ASP A 241 -11.90 5.37 18.39
N PHE A 242 -12.69 6.18 17.67
CA PHE A 242 -12.22 7.30 16.87
C PHE A 242 -11.46 8.31 17.73
N ARG A 243 -12.08 8.77 18.82
CA ARG A 243 -11.48 9.70 19.78
C ARG A 243 -10.18 9.14 20.38
N ASP A 244 -10.22 7.93 20.90
CA ASP A 244 -9.08 7.33 21.60
C ASP A 244 -7.89 7.13 20.65
N THR A 245 -8.15 6.82 19.37
CA THR A 245 -7.12 6.74 18.34
C THR A 245 -6.48 8.12 18.09
N LEU A 246 -7.26 9.19 18.00
CA LEU A 246 -6.74 10.54 17.78
C LEU A 246 -6.00 11.09 19.00
N LEU A 247 -6.50 10.86 20.22
CA LEU A 247 -5.86 11.27 21.47
C LEU A 247 -4.51 10.56 21.70
N TYR A 248 -4.37 9.32 21.21
CA TYR A 248 -3.07 8.63 21.25
C TYR A 248 -1.99 9.38 20.43
N GLU A 249 -2.36 9.93 19.28
CA GLU A 249 -1.46 10.68 18.41
C GLU A 249 -1.29 12.14 18.87
N LYS A 250 -2.41 12.80 19.25
CA LYS A 250 -2.43 14.20 19.70
C LYS A 250 -3.25 14.36 20.97
N PRO A 251 -2.62 14.20 22.16
CA PRO A 251 -3.29 14.30 23.45
C PRO A 251 -3.91 15.66 23.77
N GLU A 252 -3.51 16.71 23.06
CA GLU A 252 -4.02 18.08 23.22
C GLU A 252 -5.36 18.33 22.53
N ALA A 253 -5.87 17.37 21.72
CA ALA A 253 -7.15 17.51 21.05
C ALA A 253 -8.33 17.46 22.04
N ASP A 254 -9.34 18.33 21.84
CA ASP A 254 -10.53 18.41 22.69
C ASP A 254 -11.73 17.70 22.07
N PHE A 255 -12.11 16.57 22.64
CA PHE A 255 -13.28 15.80 22.27
C PHE A 255 -14.33 15.74 23.41
N SER A 256 -14.40 16.77 24.25
CA SER A 256 -15.31 16.86 25.39
C SER A 256 -16.78 17.12 24.99
N GLY A 257 -16.99 17.71 23.79
CA GLY A 257 -18.32 17.99 23.23
C GLY A 257 -18.99 16.78 22.55
N PRO A 258 -20.18 16.95 21.99
CA PRO A 258 -20.85 15.90 21.21
C PRO A 258 -20.05 15.54 19.95
N PRO A 259 -20.06 14.26 19.53
CA PRO A 259 -19.23 13.77 18.43
C PRO A 259 -19.42 14.52 17.11
N GLU A 260 -20.64 14.99 16.82
CA GLU A 260 -20.99 15.74 15.62
C GLU A 260 -20.23 17.06 15.51
N GLY A 261 -19.72 17.59 16.61
CA GLY A 261 -18.92 18.82 16.68
C GLY A 261 -17.40 18.61 16.64
N TRP A 262 -16.92 17.38 16.50
CA TRP A 262 -15.46 17.09 16.51
C TRP A 262 -14.77 17.36 15.19
N ILE A 263 -15.52 17.37 14.07
CA ILE A 263 -15.00 17.62 12.73
C ILE A 263 -15.05 19.13 12.48
N GLY A 264 -13.90 19.74 12.23
CA GLY A 264 -13.74 21.13 11.85
C GLY A 264 -13.44 21.30 10.35
N GLU A 265 -12.54 22.23 10.03
CA GLU A 265 -12.17 22.56 8.66
C GLU A 265 -11.37 21.42 8.00
N THR A 266 -11.55 21.28 6.68
CA THR A 266 -10.79 20.33 5.85
C THR A 266 -10.16 21.07 4.70
N GLU A 267 -8.84 21.02 4.60
CA GLU A 267 -8.05 21.53 3.47
C GLU A 267 -7.71 20.39 2.52
N ARG A 268 -7.90 20.66 1.21
CA ARG A 268 -7.51 19.73 0.16
C ARG A 268 -6.41 20.31 -0.71
N ASP A 269 -5.49 19.44 -1.14
CA ASP A 269 -4.42 19.79 -2.07
C ASP A 269 -4.92 19.90 -3.53
N GLY A 270 -3.98 20.17 -4.45
CA GLY A 270 -4.27 20.31 -5.87
C GLY A 270 -4.78 19.05 -6.56
N SER A 271 -4.59 17.87 -5.96
CA SER A 271 -5.11 16.58 -6.43
C SER A 271 -6.51 16.25 -5.89
N GLY A 272 -7.05 17.09 -5.00
CA GLY A 272 -8.32 16.91 -4.30
C GLY A 272 -8.24 15.98 -3.08
N ARG A 273 -7.03 15.56 -2.68
CA ARG A 273 -6.80 14.73 -1.49
C ARG A 273 -6.78 15.59 -0.24
N VAL A 274 -7.01 14.98 0.92
CA VAL A 274 -6.97 15.70 2.20
C VAL A 274 -5.52 16.04 2.53
N ALA A 275 -5.18 17.33 2.49
CA ALA A 275 -3.90 17.84 2.97
C ALA A 275 -3.88 17.80 4.50
N TRP A 276 -4.91 18.36 5.14
CA TRP A 276 -5.16 18.25 6.57
C TRP A 276 -6.66 18.40 6.88
N MET A 277 -7.03 17.93 8.07
CA MET A 277 -8.37 18.06 8.64
C MET A 277 -8.26 18.45 10.11
N GLU A 278 -9.07 19.40 10.55
CA GLU A 278 -9.21 19.75 11.96
C GLU A 278 -10.13 18.76 12.66
N LEU A 279 -9.63 18.14 13.73
CA LEU A 279 -10.38 17.21 14.57
C LEU A 279 -10.11 17.55 16.05
N GLY A 280 -11.16 17.83 16.80
CA GLY A 280 -11.02 18.27 18.19
C GLY A 280 -10.17 19.53 18.37
N GLY A 281 -10.23 20.48 17.43
CA GLY A 281 -9.51 21.74 17.46
C GLY A 281 -8.02 21.64 17.08
N VAL A 282 -7.53 20.50 16.58
CA VAL A 282 -6.14 20.33 16.12
C VAL A 282 -6.10 19.73 14.70
N HIS A 283 -5.05 20.09 13.95
CA HIS A 283 -4.89 19.63 12.57
C HIS A 283 -4.21 18.27 12.51
N PHE A 284 -4.79 17.34 11.76
CA PHE A 284 -4.19 16.06 11.38
C PHE A 284 -3.96 16.05 9.86
N SER A 285 -2.77 15.69 9.39
CA SER A 285 -2.55 15.53 7.95
C SER A 285 -3.36 14.34 7.40
N GLY A 286 -3.72 14.40 6.12
CA GLY A 286 -4.40 13.28 5.45
C GLY A 286 -3.58 11.98 5.54
N THR A 287 -2.25 12.06 5.49
CA THR A 287 -1.34 10.92 5.64
C THR A 287 -1.35 10.35 7.06
N GLN A 288 -1.41 11.20 8.10
CA GLN A 288 -1.59 10.74 9.48
C GLN A 288 -2.93 10.01 9.64
N LEU A 289 -4.03 10.60 9.17
CA LEU A 289 -5.35 9.96 9.26
C LEU A 289 -5.40 8.65 8.49
N ARG A 290 -4.81 8.60 7.28
CA ARG A 290 -4.69 7.37 6.52
C ARG A 290 -3.96 6.27 7.31
N ALA A 291 -2.87 6.60 7.99
CA ALA A 291 -2.11 5.65 8.80
C ALA A 291 -2.87 5.19 10.05
N LEU A 292 -3.43 6.14 10.81
CA LEU A 292 -4.15 5.88 12.07
C LEU A 292 -5.37 4.97 11.86
N PHE A 293 -6.14 5.22 10.80
CA PHE A 293 -7.37 4.51 10.51
C PHE A 293 -7.23 3.44 9.42
N SER A 294 -5.98 3.16 8.97
CA SER A 294 -5.68 2.17 7.92
C SER A 294 -6.48 2.40 6.64
N LEU A 295 -6.68 3.67 6.26
CA LEU A 295 -7.44 4.04 5.07
C LEU A 295 -6.67 3.67 3.80
N ARG A 296 -7.41 3.34 2.75
CA ARG A 296 -6.81 2.95 1.47
C ARG A 296 -6.06 4.09 0.77
N SER A 297 -6.54 5.33 0.91
CA SER A 297 -5.92 6.52 0.32
C SER A 297 -6.14 7.75 1.20
N THR A 298 -5.58 8.90 0.81
CA THR A 298 -5.85 10.21 1.39
C THR A 298 -7.00 10.96 0.70
N ALA A 299 -7.61 10.37 -0.34
CA ALA A 299 -8.80 10.92 -1.00
C ALA A 299 -10.06 10.40 -0.29
N PHE A 300 -10.44 11.06 0.80
CA PHE A 300 -11.59 10.66 1.60
C PHE A 300 -12.47 11.84 2.01
N THR A 301 -13.71 11.54 2.38
CA THR A 301 -14.58 12.38 3.21
C THR A 301 -14.79 11.72 4.56
N LEU A 302 -15.14 12.50 5.57
CA LEU A 302 -15.47 12.03 6.91
C LEU A 302 -16.78 12.64 7.34
N ASP A 303 -17.70 11.80 7.77
CA ASP A 303 -19.00 12.19 8.31
C ASP A 303 -19.20 11.55 9.68
N CYS A 304 -20.01 12.21 10.53
CA CYS A 304 -20.44 11.68 11.82
C CYS A 304 -21.95 11.65 11.92
N ALA A 305 -22.52 10.47 12.13
CA ALA A 305 -23.95 10.29 12.35
C ALA A 305 -24.19 9.18 13.39
N ASP A 306 -25.14 9.40 14.29
CA ASP A 306 -25.52 8.43 15.33
C ASP A 306 -24.34 7.91 16.15
N GLY A 307 -23.31 8.74 16.40
CA GLY A 307 -22.10 8.39 17.14
C GLY A 307 -21.14 7.47 16.37
N LEU A 308 -21.31 7.36 15.05
CA LEU A 308 -20.40 6.64 14.15
C LEU A 308 -19.69 7.63 13.22
N PHE A 309 -18.37 7.50 13.11
CA PHE A 309 -17.54 8.21 12.16
C PHE A 309 -17.30 7.33 10.94
N THR A 310 -17.71 7.81 9.78
CA THR A 310 -17.61 7.08 8.50
C THR A 310 -16.65 7.81 7.56
N PHE A 311 -15.51 7.18 7.26
CA PHE A 311 -14.66 7.58 6.16
C PHE A 311 -15.17 6.95 4.87
N THR A 312 -15.46 7.76 3.85
CA THR A 312 -15.68 7.30 2.48
C THR A 312 -14.43 7.60 1.69
N VAL A 313 -13.72 6.54 1.26
CA VAL A 313 -12.37 6.61 0.69
C VAL A 313 -12.41 6.21 -0.77
N THR A 314 -11.83 7.04 -1.66
CA THR A 314 -11.71 6.78 -3.10
C THR A 314 -10.27 6.41 -3.46
N GLY A 315 -10.11 5.38 -4.30
CA GLY A 315 -8.80 4.90 -4.77
C GLY A 315 -8.02 4.10 -3.73
N PHE A 316 -6.79 3.70 -4.08
CA PHE A 316 -5.93 2.87 -3.23
C PHE A 316 -4.44 3.16 -3.47
N GLY A 317 -3.73 3.54 -2.43
CA GLY A 317 -2.30 3.81 -2.41
C GLY A 317 -1.96 5.25 -2.01
N HIS A 318 -0.68 5.61 -2.14
CA HIS A 318 -0.18 6.96 -1.83
C HIS A 318 -0.52 7.99 -2.90
N GLY A 319 -0.89 7.57 -4.10
CA GLY A 319 -1.32 8.44 -5.19
C GLY A 319 -0.20 8.95 -6.09
N VAL A 320 1.06 8.91 -5.70
CA VAL A 320 2.19 9.47 -6.45
C VAL A 320 2.61 8.57 -7.61
N GLY A 321 2.95 9.15 -8.77
CA GLY A 321 3.43 8.44 -9.95
C GLY A 321 2.34 7.63 -10.66
N MET A 322 2.68 6.47 -11.23
CA MET A 322 1.76 5.72 -12.07
C MET A 322 0.65 5.02 -11.28
N SER A 323 -0.61 5.28 -11.65
CA SER A 323 -1.73 4.45 -11.25
C SER A 323 -1.78 3.18 -12.09
N GLN A 324 -1.80 2.01 -11.43
CA GLN A 324 -1.86 0.71 -12.11
C GLN A 324 -3.16 0.53 -12.88
N TYR A 325 -4.30 0.87 -12.26
CA TYR A 325 -5.59 0.86 -12.95
C TYR A 325 -5.73 2.00 -13.97
N GLY A 326 -5.10 3.15 -13.73
CA GLY A 326 -5.02 4.22 -14.71
C GLY A 326 -4.22 3.81 -15.95
N ALA A 327 -3.08 3.12 -15.78
CA ALA A 327 -2.34 2.53 -16.89
C ALA A 327 -3.19 1.51 -17.67
N GLN A 328 -3.99 0.69 -16.98
CA GLN A 328 -4.95 -0.21 -17.60
C GLN A 328 -6.01 0.53 -18.42
N ALA A 329 -6.57 1.62 -17.86
CA ALA A 329 -7.58 2.42 -18.56
C ALA A 329 -7.00 3.09 -19.83
N LEU A 330 -5.79 3.65 -19.76
CA LEU A 330 -5.11 4.25 -20.91
C LEU A 330 -4.75 3.19 -21.98
N ALA A 331 -4.26 2.02 -21.55
CA ALA A 331 -3.99 0.91 -22.46
C ALA A 331 -5.27 0.44 -23.19
N ALA A 332 -6.40 0.38 -22.48
CA ALA A 332 -7.70 0.06 -23.11
C ALA A 332 -8.18 1.13 -24.10
N GLN A 333 -7.72 2.37 -23.97
CA GLN A 333 -7.94 3.47 -24.92
C GLN A 333 -6.95 3.45 -26.10
N GLY A 334 -6.04 2.46 -26.15
CA GLY A 334 -5.08 2.30 -27.26
C GLY A 334 -3.73 3.01 -27.05
N TRP A 335 -3.42 3.45 -25.84
CA TRP A 335 -2.10 4.00 -25.53
C TRP A 335 -1.07 2.86 -25.44
N ASP A 336 0.11 3.09 -26.01
CA ASP A 336 1.25 2.21 -25.78
C ASP A 336 1.92 2.51 -24.43
N TYR A 337 2.77 1.59 -23.95
CA TYR A 337 3.43 1.70 -22.67
C TYR A 337 4.34 2.94 -22.55
N ALA A 338 4.96 3.36 -23.65
CA ALA A 338 5.85 4.53 -23.68
C ALA A 338 5.05 5.82 -23.46
N ALA A 339 3.89 5.95 -24.09
CA ALA A 339 2.97 7.06 -23.88
C ALA A 339 2.39 7.06 -22.44
N ILE A 340 2.03 5.88 -21.89
CA ILE A 340 1.57 5.73 -20.51
C ILE A 340 2.65 6.20 -19.53
N LEU A 341 3.89 5.76 -19.70
CA LEU A 341 5.01 6.16 -18.86
C LEU A 341 5.31 7.67 -18.96
N ALA A 342 5.31 8.23 -20.17
CA ALA A 342 5.52 9.65 -20.37
C ALA A 342 4.41 10.51 -19.74
N HIS A 343 3.19 9.99 -19.66
CA HIS A 343 2.07 10.65 -18.98
C HIS A 343 2.27 10.70 -17.46
N TYR A 344 2.63 9.58 -16.84
CA TYR A 344 2.75 9.50 -15.37
C TYR A 344 4.09 9.98 -14.81
N TYR A 345 5.12 10.06 -15.67
CA TYR A 345 6.47 10.50 -15.31
C TYR A 345 6.97 11.56 -16.30
N PRO A 346 6.29 12.73 -16.39
CA PRO A 346 6.65 13.75 -17.37
C PRO A 346 8.08 14.25 -17.15
N GLY A 347 8.81 14.44 -18.25
CA GLY A 347 10.20 14.91 -18.20
C GLY A 347 11.25 13.83 -17.97
N THR A 348 10.85 12.57 -17.75
CA THR A 348 11.78 11.43 -17.80
C THR A 348 12.01 10.97 -19.23
N ALA A 349 13.12 10.26 -19.45
CA ALA A 349 13.43 9.62 -20.73
C ALA A 349 13.36 8.09 -20.60
N LEU A 350 12.68 7.42 -21.52
CA LEU A 350 12.76 5.97 -21.65
C LEU A 350 14.14 5.61 -22.25
N THR A 351 14.96 4.91 -21.49
CA THR A 351 16.36 4.59 -21.75
C THR A 351 16.55 3.08 -21.78
N ARG A 352 17.54 2.61 -22.51
CA ARG A 352 17.89 1.19 -22.58
C ARG A 352 19.40 0.99 -22.41
#